data_1e6d7665c0387f504fe4f7e4a984d1fa
#
_entry.id   1e6d7665c0387f504fe4f7e4a984d1fa
#
_cell.length_a   1.000
_cell.length_b   1.000
_cell.length_c   1.000
_cell.angle_alpha   90.00
_cell.angle_beta   90.00
_cell.angle_gamma   90.00
#
_symmetry.space_group_name_H-M   'P 1'
#
loop_
_entity.id
_entity.type
_entity.pdbx_description
1 polymer ?
#
loop_
_entity_poly.entity_id
_entity_poly.type
_entity_poly.pdbx_seq_one_letter_code
_entity_poly.pdbx_strand_id
1 'polypeptide(L)'
;MKKSTPLSKARRIKRILWILFLLVVAFYLVFVALFFLSLPDVEYLKDENPATTALIEQRKKEAEQKGEDFEIRMNWVNFSDIPQAFKDAVRVSEDVAFYDHEGIDYFELKESIKRNLEEGKTVRGGSTITQQLAKNLFLSTEKSYFRKIKEFFIAKRLEKHLSKERIFSLYLNIIEMGRGVFGVGAAAQYYYKWPVSFLNLEECVRLAAVLPQPLETNPLSNSSYLRRRCRLILERLKFYGMITNEQYDLTITKFQD
;
A
#
# COMPACT_ATOMS: atom_id res chain seq x y z
N MET A 1 12.16 54.04 45.15
CA MET A 1 11.69 53.14 44.08
C MET A 1 12.50 53.45 42.81
N LYS A 2 13.43 52.52 42.40
CA LYS A 2 14.21 52.66 41.13
C LYS A 2 13.31 52.37 39.95
N LYS A 3 12.95 53.38 39.15
CA LYS A 3 12.27 53.18 37.87
C LYS A 3 13.20 52.45 36.90
N SER A 4 12.84 51.26 36.47
CA SER A 4 13.60 50.50 35.45
C SER A 4 13.64 51.28 34.15
N THR A 5 14.85 51.52 33.61
CA THR A 5 15.04 52.23 32.35
C THR A 5 14.42 51.47 31.18
N PRO A 6 13.85 52.11 30.12
CA PRO A 6 13.22 51.48 28.96
C PRO A 6 14.15 50.48 28.26
N LEU A 7 15.45 50.71 28.24
CA LEU A 7 16.48 49.79 27.71
C LEU A 7 16.60 48.49 28.49
N SER A 8 16.33 48.46 29.80
CA SER A 8 16.36 47.27 30.64
C SER A 8 15.12 46.39 30.36
N LYS A 9 13.95 46.96 30.12
CA LYS A 9 12.73 46.27 29.74
C LYS A 9 12.87 45.62 28.35
N ALA A 10 13.42 46.33 27.37
CA ALA A 10 13.62 45.81 26.01
C ALA A 10 14.59 44.60 25.99
N ARG A 11 15.70 44.66 26.78
CA ARG A 11 16.63 43.51 26.90
C ARG A 11 15.97 42.30 27.59
N ARG A 12 15.10 42.54 28.59
CA ARG A 12 14.39 41.45 29.26
C ARG A 12 13.37 40.78 28.35
N ILE A 13 12.64 41.55 27.55
CA ILE A 13 11.70 41.05 26.55
C ILE A 13 12.45 40.22 25.51
N LYS A 14 13.56 40.70 24.94
CA LYS A 14 14.38 39.95 24.00
C LYS A 14 14.86 38.61 24.60
N ARG A 15 15.31 38.61 25.85
CA ARG A 15 15.75 37.39 26.53
C ARG A 15 14.60 36.38 26.69
N ILE A 16 13.39 36.84 27.06
CA ILE A 16 12.20 35.98 27.16
C ILE A 16 11.83 35.40 25.78
N LEU A 17 11.81 36.23 24.73
CA LEU A 17 11.54 35.75 23.36
C LEU A 17 12.56 34.69 22.88
N TRP A 18 13.85 34.89 23.20
CA TRP A 18 14.89 33.89 22.90
C TRP A 18 14.68 32.58 23.67
N ILE A 19 14.33 32.66 24.96
CA ILE A 19 14.03 31.45 25.74
C ILE A 19 12.82 30.72 25.16
N LEU A 20 11.75 31.43 24.84
CA LEU A 20 10.56 30.84 24.20
C LEU A 20 10.90 30.18 22.86
N PHE A 21 11.70 30.84 22.02
CA PHE A 21 12.18 30.30 20.77
C PHE A 21 12.96 28.99 20.97
N LEU A 22 13.91 28.97 21.93
CA LEU A 22 14.69 27.77 22.26
C LEU A 22 13.80 26.63 22.76
N LEU A 23 12.79 26.94 23.57
CA LEU A 23 11.82 25.92 24.06
C LEU A 23 11.00 25.34 22.90
N VAL A 24 10.56 26.16 21.96
CA VAL A 24 9.84 25.69 20.75
C VAL A 24 10.74 24.81 19.90
N VAL A 25 11.99 25.20 19.69
CA VAL A 25 12.97 24.39 18.94
C VAL A 25 13.25 23.06 19.67
N ALA A 26 13.45 23.10 20.99
CA ALA A 26 13.67 21.90 21.77
C ALA A 26 12.46 20.95 21.70
N PHE A 27 11.24 21.49 21.85
CA PHE A 27 10.00 20.72 21.71
C PHE A 27 9.88 20.08 20.33
N TYR A 28 10.18 20.84 19.28
CA TYR A 28 10.17 20.34 17.90
C TYR A 28 11.18 19.21 17.71
N LEU A 29 12.41 19.35 18.19
CA LEU A 29 13.44 18.32 18.09
C LEU A 29 13.04 17.04 18.85
N VAL A 30 12.48 17.18 20.06
CA VAL A 30 11.95 16.04 20.82
C VAL A 30 10.80 15.37 20.07
N PHE A 31 9.87 16.14 19.51
CA PHE A 31 8.77 15.61 18.72
C PHE A 31 9.27 14.82 17.51
N VAL A 32 10.23 15.37 16.76
CA VAL A 32 10.85 14.70 15.61
C VAL A 32 11.57 13.41 16.07
N ALA A 33 12.33 13.46 17.15
CA ALA A 33 13.01 12.28 17.68
C ALA A 33 12.01 11.18 18.07
N LEU A 34 10.94 11.52 18.80
CA LEU A 34 9.88 10.59 19.19
C LEU A 34 9.15 10.02 17.97
N PHE A 35 8.93 10.84 16.92
CA PHE A 35 8.35 10.37 15.67
C PHE A 35 9.21 9.29 15.03
N PHE A 36 10.52 9.50 14.85
CA PHE A 36 11.42 8.52 14.26
C PHE A 36 11.62 7.27 15.11
N LEU A 37 11.60 7.40 16.45
CA LEU A 37 11.62 6.28 17.39
C LEU A 37 10.32 5.46 17.36
N SER A 38 9.20 6.08 16.98
CA SER A 38 7.89 5.40 16.87
C SER A 38 7.72 4.60 15.56
N LEU A 39 8.66 4.72 14.62
CA LEU A 39 8.59 3.96 13.38
C LEU A 39 9.02 2.50 13.63
N PRO A 40 8.29 1.52 13.08
CA PRO A 40 8.58 0.12 13.30
C PRO A 40 9.96 -0.27 12.77
N ASP A 41 10.54 -1.28 13.39
CA ASP A 41 11.64 -2.02 12.80
C ASP A 41 11.11 -2.82 11.61
N VAL A 42 11.85 -2.81 10.50
CA VAL A 42 11.51 -3.53 9.27
C VAL A 42 12.61 -4.53 8.88
N GLU A 43 13.74 -4.52 9.59
CA GLU A 43 14.94 -5.27 9.20
C GLU A 43 14.72 -6.78 9.30
N TYR A 44 13.95 -7.24 10.28
CA TYR A 44 13.57 -8.65 10.43
C TYR A 44 12.82 -9.22 9.23
N LEU A 45 12.10 -8.37 8.49
CA LEU A 45 11.37 -8.78 7.27
C LEU A 45 12.30 -9.22 6.14
N LYS A 46 13.60 -9.03 6.26
CA LYS A 46 14.58 -9.53 5.30
C LYS A 46 14.55 -11.06 5.23
N ASP A 47 14.49 -11.69 6.39
CA ASP A 47 14.64 -13.14 6.54
C ASP A 47 13.38 -13.82 7.09
N GLU A 48 12.49 -13.07 7.75
CA GLU A 48 11.29 -13.59 8.39
C GLU A 48 10.01 -13.09 7.73
N ASN A 49 8.99 -13.94 7.74
CA ASN A 49 7.64 -13.56 7.34
C ASN A 49 6.85 -13.08 8.55
N PRO A 50 6.06 -11.99 8.44
CA PRO A 50 5.25 -11.53 9.56
C PRO A 50 4.16 -12.56 9.89
N ALA A 51 4.00 -12.88 11.18
CA ALA A 51 2.97 -13.79 11.65
C ALA A 51 1.55 -13.19 11.50
N THR A 52 1.44 -11.87 11.58
CA THR A 52 0.20 -11.10 11.37
C THR A 52 0.53 -9.71 10.83
N THR A 53 -0.49 -8.95 10.45
CA THR A 53 -0.35 -7.58 9.96
C THR A 53 -1.33 -6.64 10.66
N ALA A 54 -1.02 -5.34 10.70
CA ALA A 54 -1.95 -4.35 11.27
C ALA A 54 -3.33 -4.38 10.59
N LEU A 55 -3.37 -4.68 9.28
CA LEU A 55 -4.62 -4.85 8.54
C LEU A 55 -5.41 -6.06 9.04
N ILE A 56 -4.78 -7.22 9.23
CA ILE A 56 -5.44 -8.42 9.76
C ILE A 56 -5.99 -8.17 11.16
N GLU A 57 -5.19 -7.60 12.06
CA GLU A 57 -5.64 -7.30 13.42
C GLU A 57 -6.80 -6.28 13.44
N GLN A 58 -6.77 -5.31 12.53
CA GLN A 58 -7.88 -4.38 12.38
C GLN A 58 -9.15 -5.09 11.90
N ARG A 59 -9.07 -5.99 10.91
CA ARG A 59 -10.23 -6.76 10.41
C ARG A 59 -10.84 -7.66 11.48
N LYS A 60 -10.00 -8.31 12.30
CA LYS A 60 -10.46 -9.06 13.48
C LYS A 60 -11.26 -8.19 14.41
N LYS A 61 -10.70 -7.05 14.81
CA LYS A 61 -11.36 -6.12 15.71
C LYS A 61 -12.68 -5.56 15.15
N GLU A 62 -12.72 -5.25 13.85
CA GLU A 62 -13.93 -4.79 13.17
C GLU A 62 -15.03 -5.87 13.20
N ALA A 63 -14.68 -7.15 12.99
CA ALA A 63 -15.62 -8.26 13.06
C ALA A 63 -16.11 -8.52 14.50
N GLU A 64 -15.21 -8.52 15.48
CA GLU A 64 -15.57 -8.64 16.92
C GLU A 64 -16.56 -7.56 17.34
N GLN A 65 -16.34 -6.30 16.95
CA GLN A 65 -17.24 -5.19 17.25
C GLN A 65 -18.64 -5.36 16.65
N LYS A 66 -18.73 -6.08 15.53
CA LYS A 66 -20.01 -6.39 14.86
C LYS A 66 -20.65 -7.68 15.34
N GLY A 67 -19.96 -8.46 16.19
CA GLY A 67 -20.39 -9.79 16.60
C GLY A 67 -20.40 -10.81 15.45
N GLU A 68 -19.52 -10.62 14.47
CA GLU A 68 -19.43 -11.46 13.28
C GLU A 68 -18.24 -12.43 13.39
N ASP A 69 -18.44 -13.67 12.95
CA ASP A 69 -17.33 -14.62 12.79
C ASP A 69 -16.35 -14.14 11.72
N PHE A 70 -15.06 -14.22 12.03
CA PHE A 70 -13.99 -13.83 11.12
C PHE A 70 -12.90 -14.89 11.04
N GLU A 71 -12.96 -15.69 9.99
CA GLU A 71 -11.94 -16.69 9.69
C GLU A 71 -10.84 -16.08 8.81
N ILE A 72 -9.58 -16.24 9.23
CA ILE A 72 -8.41 -15.79 8.48
C ILE A 72 -7.88 -16.94 7.65
N ARG A 73 -7.77 -16.70 6.35
CA ARG A 73 -7.12 -17.57 5.37
C ARG A 73 -5.89 -16.83 4.85
N MET A 74 -4.72 -17.31 5.25
CA MET A 74 -3.43 -16.83 4.78
C MET A 74 -2.53 -18.03 4.55
N ASN A 75 -1.97 -18.14 3.36
CA ASN A 75 -1.06 -19.20 2.97
C ASN A 75 0.14 -18.59 2.24
N TRP A 76 1.31 -18.65 2.88
CA TRP A 76 2.54 -18.14 2.31
C TRP A 76 3.00 -19.03 1.16
N VAL A 77 3.38 -18.40 0.06
CA VAL A 77 3.93 -19.04 -1.13
C VAL A 77 5.26 -18.39 -1.48
N ASN A 78 6.19 -19.19 -2.03
CA ASN A 78 7.46 -18.66 -2.50
C ASN A 78 7.21 -17.73 -3.69
N PHE A 79 8.03 -16.71 -3.83
CA PHE A 79 7.92 -15.75 -4.93
C PHE A 79 8.07 -16.41 -6.31
N SER A 80 8.91 -17.46 -6.40
CA SER A 80 9.08 -18.28 -7.60
C SER A 80 7.84 -19.06 -8.01
N ASP A 81 6.98 -19.43 -7.05
CA ASP A 81 5.77 -20.21 -7.31
C ASP A 81 4.59 -19.36 -7.80
N ILE A 82 4.70 -18.03 -7.62
CA ILE A 82 3.68 -17.08 -8.10
C ILE A 82 3.86 -16.88 -9.62
N PRO A 83 2.82 -17.11 -10.44
CA PRO A 83 2.91 -16.93 -11.88
C PRO A 83 3.37 -15.51 -12.25
N GLN A 84 4.25 -15.41 -13.26
CA GLN A 84 4.72 -14.12 -13.76
C GLN A 84 3.54 -13.25 -14.22
N ALA A 85 2.54 -13.85 -14.85
CA ALA A 85 1.31 -13.18 -15.27
C ALA A 85 0.58 -12.46 -14.11
N PHE A 86 0.56 -13.05 -12.90
CA PHE A 86 -0.03 -12.40 -11.74
C PHE A 86 0.83 -11.23 -11.24
N LYS A 87 2.14 -11.43 -11.13
CA LYS A 87 3.08 -10.35 -10.75
C LYS A 87 2.97 -9.16 -11.69
N ASP A 88 2.91 -9.41 -12.99
CA ASP A 88 2.78 -8.35 -13.99
C ASP A 88 1.40 -7.69 -13.97
N ALA A 89 0.31 -8.46 -13.78
CA ALA A 89 -1.04 -7.92 -13.64
C ALA A 89 -1.16 -6.99 -12.42
N VAL A 90 -0.56 -7.35 -11.29
CA VAL A 90 -0.50 -6.50 -10.10
C VAL A 90 0.31 -5.24 -10.37
N ARG A 91 1.48 -5.35 -10.99
CA ARG A 91 2.33 -4.20 -11.31
C ARG A 91 1.61 -3.20 -12.21
N VAL A 92 1.03 -3.64 -13.32
CA VAL A 92 0.34 -2.72 -14.24
C VAL A 92 -0.95 -2.14 -13.64
N SER A 93 -1.55 -2.82 -12.65
CA SER A 93 -2.72 -2.35 -11.93
C SER A 93 -2.39 -1.28 -10.89
N GLU A 94 -1.35 -1.53 -10.09
CA GLU A 94 -1.06 -0.78 -8.87
C GLU A 94 0.16 0.14 -8.99
N ASP A 95 1.23 -0.31 -9.67
CA ASP A 95 2.52 0.38 -9.64
C ASP A 95 3.42 -0.12 -10.77
N VAL A 96 3.19 0.37 -12.00
CA VAL A 96 3.91 -0.10 -13.18
C VAL A 96 5.41 0.16 -13.10
N ALA A 97 5.82 1.25 -12.46
CA ALA A 97 7.22 1.67 -12.28
C ALA A 97 7.86 1.12 -10.99
N PHE A 98 7.27 0.07 -10.39
CA PHE A 98 7.70 -0.47 -9.08
C PHE A 98 9.22 -0.70 -8.98
N TYR A 99 9.86 -1.18 -10.04
CA TYR A 99 11.30 -1.45 -10.04
C TYR A 99 12.17 -0.20 -10.32
N ASP A 100 11.56 0.92 -10.74
CA ASP A 100 12.27 2.11 -11.21
C ASP A 100 12.35 3.22 -10.15
N HIS A 101 11.64 3.08 -9.02
CA HIS A 101 11.64 4.06 -7.93
C HIS A 101 12.01 3.43 -6.58
N GLU A 102 12.39 4.25 -5.61
CA GLU A 102 12.73 3.85 -4.24
C GLU A 102 11.55 4.09 -3.28
N GLY A 103 10.47 3.35 -3.46
CA GLY A 103 9.30 3.32 -2.60
C GLY A 103 8.28 4.44 -2.81
N ILE A 104 8.65 5.52 -3.47
CA ILE A 104 7.78 6.63 -3.83
C ILE A 104 7.96 6.94 -5.32
N ASP A 105 6.89 6.83 -6.07
CA ASP A 105 6.84 7.33 -7.44
C ASP A 105 6.44 8.82 -7.42
N TYR A 106 7.44 9.69 -7.47
CA TYR A 106 7.22 11.14 -7.45
C TYR A 106 6.55 11.64 -8.72
N PHE A 107 6.74 10.97 -9.86
CA PHE A 107 6.10 11.34 -11.11
C PHE A 107 4.60 11.04 -11.03
N GLU A 108 4.21 9.81 -10.69
CA GLU A 108 2.80 9.44 -10.51
C GLU A 108 2.12 10.25 -9.41
N LEU A 109 2.82 10.53 -8.30
CA LEU A 109 2.30 11.36 -7.22
C LEU A 109 1.94 12.77 -7.73
N LYS A 110 2.83 13.40 -8.50
CA LYS A 110 2.61 14.72 -9.08
C LYS A 110 1.43 14.72 -10.07
N GLU A 111 1.39 13.73 -10.97
CA GLU A 111 0.30 13.59 -11.93
C GLU A 111 -1.04 13.31 -11.25
N SER A 112 -1.06 12.48 -10.20
CA SER A 112 -2.27 12.22 -9.40
C SER A 112 -2.78 13.48 -8.71
N ILE A 113 -1.89 14.27 -8.10
CA ILE A 113 -2.27 15.55 -7.46
C ILE A 113 -2.85 16.51 -8.51
N LYS A 114 -2.19 16.65 -9.67
CA LYS A 114 -2.64 17.52 -10.75
C LYS A 114 -4.05 17.14 -11.22
N ARG A 115 -4.29 15.87 -11.55
CA ARG A 115 -5.60 15.37 -11.98
C ARG A 115 -6.69 15.55 -10.92
N ASN A 116 -6.37 15.23 -9.66
CA ASN A 116 -7.33 15.40 -8.57
C ASN A 116 -7.72 16.86 -8.34
N LEU A 117 -6.79 17.82 -8.57
CA LEU A 117 -7.07 19.24 -8.53
C LEU A 117 -7.92 19.68 -9.73
N GLU A 118 -7.62 19.21 -10.94
CA GLU A 118 -8.36 19.53 -12.15
C GLU A 118 -9.81 19.01 -12.11
N GLU A 119 -10.02 17.80 -11.56
CA GLU A 119 -11.35 17.18 -11.50
C GLU A 119 -12.12 17.47 -10.20
N GLY A 120 -11.52 18.17 -9.24
CA GLY A 120 -12.16 18.52 -7.96
C GLY A 120 -12.52 17.32 -7.08
N LYS A 121 -12.02 16.13 -7.38
CA LYS A 121 -12.27 14.88 -6.64
C LYS A 121 -11.07 13.93 -6.72
N THR A 122 -10.98 12.97 -5.81
CA THR A 122 -9.94 11.94 -5.85
C THR A 122 -10.26 10.91 -6.94
N VAL A 123 -9.63 11.05 -8.10
CA VAL A 123 -9.86 10.20 -9.28
C VAL A 123 -8.83 9.08 -9.36
N ARG A 124 -7.61 9.33 -8.90
CA ARG A 124 -6.50 8.39 -8.98
C ARG A 124 -5.70 8.37 -7.66
N GLY A 125 -5.38 7.18 -7.21
CA GLY A 125 -4.42 6.97 -6.12
C GLY A 125 -3.00 6.92 -6.68
N GLY A 126 -2.08 7.69 -6.07
CA GLY A 126 -0.65 7.65 -6.40
C GLY A 126 0.18 6.92 -5.34
N SER A 127 -0.38 5.89 -4.71
CA SER A 127 0.36 5.09 -3.71
C SER A 127 1.03 3.89 -4.39
N THR A 128 2.31 3.70 -4.10
CA THR A 128 3.11 2.59 -4.62
C THR A 128 2.83 1.28 -3.89
N ILE A 129 3.28 0.15 -4.46
CA ILE A 129 3.25 -1.17 -3.81
C ILE A 129 3.97 -1.11 -2.45
N THR A 130 5.12 -0.44 -2.36
CA THR A 130 5.87 -0.32 -1.10
C THR A 130 5.11 0.48 -0.05
N GLN A 131 4.41 1.55 -0.43
CA GLN A 131 3.54 2.30 0.47
C GLN A 131 2.33 1.48 0.95
N GLN A 132 1.72 0.71 0.05
CA GLN A 132 0.63 -0.20 0.41
C GLN A 132 1.12 -1.30 1.37
N LEU A 133 2.31 -1.87 1.13
CA LEU A 133 2.94 -2.83 2.04
C LEU A 133 3.16 -2.21 3.42
N ALA A 134 3.77 -1.02 3.49
CA ALA A 134 4.00 -0.30 4.75
C ALA A 134 2.70 -0.09 5.54
N LYS A 135 1.65 0.35 4.85
CA LYS A 135 0.33 0.53 5.44
C LYS A 135 -0.23 -0.78 5.99
N ASN A 136 -0.26 -1.82 5.18
CA ASN A 136 -0.88 -3.10 5.56
C ASN A 136 -0.15 -3.80 6.71
N LEU A 137 1.19 -3.70 6.75
CA LEU A 137 2.00 -4.29 7.81
C LEU A 137 1.86 -3.59 9.16
N PHE A 138 1.89 -2.24 9.16
CA PHE A 138 2.20 -1.49 10.38
C PHE A 138 1.20 -0.40 10.76
N LEU A 139 0.23 -0.06 9.88
CA LEU A 139 -0.63 1.10 10.08
C LEU A 139 -2.11 0.72 10.01
N SER A 140 -2.94 1.53 10.67
CA SER A 140 -4.40 1.40 10.54
C SER A 140 -4.88 1.87 9.16
N THR A 141 -6.11 1.48 8.79
CA THR A 141 -6.75 1.97 7.55
C THR A 141 -7.40 3.35 7.72
N GLU A 142 -7.41 3.91 8.93
CA GLU A 142 -7.94 5.25 9.19
C GLU A 142 -7.23 6.31 8.35
N LYS A 143 -8.01 7.18 7.72
CA LYS A 143 -7.47 8.26 6.89
C LYS A 143 -7.00 9.41 7.78
N SER A 144 -5.67 9.56 7.93
CA SER A 144 -5.07 10.72 8.58
C SER A 144 -3.77 11.15 7.89
N TYR A 145 -3.48 12.45 7.90
CA TYR A 145 -2.22 12.96 7.35
C TYR A 145 -1.01 12.40 8.11
N PHE A 146 -1.11 12.27 9.41
CA PHE A 146 -0.03 11.74 10.25
C PHE A 146 0.28 10.28 9.90
N ARG A 147 -0.76 9.46 9.68
CA ARG A 147 -0.59 8.08 9.19
C ARG A 147 0.10 8.07 7.81
N LYS A 148 -0.28 8.99 6.90
CA LYS A 148 0.33 9.05 5.56
C LYS A 148 1.80 9.46 5.62
N ILE A 149 2.18 10.34 6.56
CA ILE A 149 3.59 10.67 6.82
C ILE A 149 4.35 9.44 7.34
N LYS A 150 3.79 8.68 8.30
CA LYS A 150 4.40 7.43 8.77
C LYS A 150 4.56 6.42 7.63
N GLU A 151 3.54 6.23 6.81
CA GLU A 151 3.57 5.35 5.63
C GLU A 151 4.74 5.70 4.71
N PHE A 152 4.94 6.99 4.42
CA PHE A 152 6.07 7.47 3.62
C PHE A 152 7.43 7.04 4.21
N PHE A 153 7.66 7.29 5.50
CA PHE A 153 8.94 6.96 6.13
C PHE A 153 9.15 5.45 6.29
N ILE A 154 8.08 4.68 6.55
CA ILE A 154 8.17 3.22 6.61
C ILE A 154 8.48 2.66 5.22
N ALA A 155 7.84 3.16 4.16
CA ALA A 155 8.15 2.75 2.79
C ALA A 155 9.63 2.99 2.44
N LYS A 156 10.19 4.14 2.82
CA LYS A 156 11.63 4.41 2.64
C LYS A 156 12.52 3.48 3.46
N ARG A 157 12.11 3.09 4.67
CA ARG A 157 12.83 2.07 5.46
C ARG A 157 12.79 0.70 4.80
N LEU A 158 11.63 0.27 4.31
CA LEU A 158 11.48 -1.00 3.58
C LEU A 158 12.44 -1.06 2.38
N GLU A 159 12.46 -0.03 1.54
CA GLU A 159 13.36 0.04 0.37
C GLU A 159 14.85 0.08 0.75
N LYS A 160 15.18 0.66 1.88
CA LYS A 160 16.56 0.70 2.38
C LYS A 160 17.08 -0.68 2.83
N HIS A 161 16.21 -1.50 3.43
CA HIS A 161 16.60 -2.74 4.08
C HIS A 161 16.26 -4.00 3.28
N LEU A 162 15.28 -3.94 2.37
CA LEU A 162 14.77 -5.08 1.61
C LEU A 162 15.03 -4.91 0.11
N SER A 163 15.25 -6.02 -0.58
CA SER A 163 15.25 -6.02 -2.04
C SER A 163 13.84 -5.79 -2.60
N LYS A 164 13.74 -5.29 -3.83
CA LYS A 164 12.48 -5.14 -4.55
C LYS A 164 11.69 -6.44 -4.62
N GLU A 165 12.37 -7.54 -4.89
CA GLU A 165 11.76 -8.86 -4.93
C GLU A 165 11.16 -9.23 -3.56
N ARG A 166 11.88 -8.98 -2.45
CA ARG A 166 11.38 -9.24 -1.11
C ARG A 166 10.17 -8.38 -0.75
N ILE A 167 10.21 -7.08 -1.06
CA ILE A 167 9.09 -6.16 -0.88
C ILE A 167 7.86 -6.68 -1.64
N PHE A 168 8.04 -7.07 -2.90
CA PHE A 168 6.93 -7.55 -3.72
C PHE A 168 6.43 -8.91 -3.24
N SER A 169 7.32 -9.82 -2.86
CA SER A 169 6.95 -11.10 -2.25
C SER A 169 6.09 -10.92 -1.00
N LEU A 170 6.52 -10.05 -0.08
CA LEU A 170 5.75 -9.71 1.13
C LEU A 170 4.38 -9.16 0.76
N TYR A 171 4.31 -8.19 -0.16
CA TYR A 171 3.06 -7.58 -0.60
C TYR A 171 2.07 -8.61 -1.14
N LEU A 172 2.50 -9.47 -2.07
CA LEU A 172 1.65 -10.48 -2.70
C LEU A 172 1.14 -11.55 -1.72
N ASN A 173 1.86 -11.76 -0.61
CA ASN A 173 1.49 -12.74 0.40
C ASN A 173 0.59 -12.17 1.52
N ILE A 174 0.48 -10.84 1.68
CA ILE A 174 -0.31 -10.25 2.77
C ILE A 174 -1.47 -9.38 2.31
N ILE A 175 -1.56 -9.04 1.02
CA ILE A 175 -2.60 -8.15 0.53
C ILE A 175 -3.99 -8.79 0.69
N GLU A 176 -4.97 -8.00 1.13
CA GLU A 176 -6.36 -8.43 1.23
C GLU A 176 -6.95 -8.65 -0.17
N MET A 177 -7.51 -9.85 -0.40
CA MET A 177 -8.10 -10.28 -1.67
C MET A 177 -9.56 -10.70 -1.54
N GLY A 178 -10.13 -10.52 -0.36
CA GLY A 178 -11.51 -10.84 0.00
C GLY A 178 -11.68 -10.84 1.51
N ARG A 179 -12.91 -10.94 2.01
CA ARG A 179 -13.18 -10.99 3.44
C ARG A 179 -12.46 -12.19 4.10
N GLY A 180 -11.46 -11.89 4.93
CA GLY A 180 -10.65 -12.91 5.60
C GLY A 180 -9.67 -13.66 4.69
N VAL A 181 -9.50 -13.24 3.42
CA VAL A 181 -8.58 -13.85 2.47
C VAL A 181 -7.40 -12.93 2.25
N PHE A 182 -6.21 -13.36 2.68
CA PHE A 182 -4.98 -12.58 2.62
C PHE A 182 -3.90 -13.32 1.83
N GLY A 183 -3.33 -12.63 0.85
CA GLY A 183 -2.29 -13.13 -0.04
C GLY A 183 -2.82 -14.01 -1.18
N VAL A 184 -2.00 -14.06 -2.24
CA VAL A 184 -2.35 -14.77 -3.48
C VAL A 184 -2.49 -16.28 -3.29
N GLY A 185 -1.68 -16.89 -2.39
CA GLY A 185 -1.76 -18.33 -2.10
C GLY A 185 -3.11 -18.74 -1.51
N ALA A 186 -3.61 -17.96 -0.53
CA ALA A 186 -4.93 -18.18 0.04
C ALA A 186 -6.05 -17.86 -0.96
N ALA A 187 -5.88 -16.80 -1.78
CA ALA A 187 -6.87 -16.44 -2.79
C ALA A 187 -7.02 -17.50 -3.88
N ALA A 188 -5.92 -18.06 -4.39
CA ALA A 188 -5.94 -19.15 -5.36
C ALA A 188 -6.72 -20.36 -4.81
N GLN A 189 -6.40 -20.78 -3.60
CA GLN A 189 -7.09 -21.90 -2.96
C GLN A 189 -8.56 -21.60 -2.64
N TYR A 190 -8.87 -20.37 -2.19
CA TYR A 190 -10.23 -20.01 -1.80
C TYR A 190 -11.16 -19.89 -3.01
N TYR A 191 -10.73 -19.17 -4.07
CA TYR A 191 -11.56 -18.90 -5.22
C TYR A 191 -11.51 -19.99 -6.28
N TYR A 192 -10.33 -20.55 -6.56
CA TYR A 192 -10.13 -21.47 -7.68
C TYR A 192 -9.87 -22.92 -7.27
N LYS A 193 -9.60 -23.18 -5.98
CA LYS A 193 -9.43 -24.54 -5.41
C LYS A 193 -8.14 -25.26 -5.84
N TRP A 194 -7.15 -24.52 -6.34
CA TRP A 194 -5.83 -25.08 -6.69
C TRP A 194 -4.66 -24.21 -6.24
N PRO A 195 -3.45 -24.72 -6.27
CA PRO A 195 -2.24 -23.98 -5.94
C PRO A 195 -2.05 -22.76 -6.85
N VAL A 196 -1.40 -21.72 -6.31
CA VAL A 196 -1.14 -20.47 -7.01
C VAL A 196 -0.40 -20.65 -8.35
N SER A 197 0.49 -21.65 -8.43
CA SER A 197 1.28 -21.97 -9.63
C SER A 197 0.45 -22.42 -10.83
N PHE A 198 -0.81 -22.81 -10.60
CA PHE A 198 -1.73 -23.26 -11.67
C PHE A 198 -2.66 -22.15 -12.16
N LEU A 199 -2.59 -20.95 -11.59
CA LEU A 199 -3.42 -19.83 -12.06
C LEU A 199 -3.08 -19.50 -13.52
N ASN A 200 -4.09 -19.49 -14.37
CA ASN A 200 -3.97 -19.03 -15.76
C ASN A 200 -4.05 -17.48 -15.85
N LEU A 201 -3.85 -16.94 -17.04
CA LEU A 201 -3.84 -15.48 -17.26
C LEU A 201 -5.17 -14.81 -16.86
N GLU A 202 -6.31 -15.41 -17.21
CA GLU A 202 -7.64 -14.88 -16.84
C GLU A 202 -7.77 -14.75 -15.31
N GLU A 203 -7.43 -15.79 -14.57
CA GLU A 203 -7.51 -15.85 -13.11
C GLU A 203 -6.54 -14.86 -12.45
N CYS A 204 -5.32 -14.75 -12.98
CA CYS A 204 -4.34 -13.76 -12.53
C CYS A 204 -4.88 -12.32 -12.69
N VAL A 205 -5.46 -12.02 -13.84
CA VAL A 205 -6.05 -10.70 -14.11
C VAL A 205 -7.27 -10.43 -13.22
N ARG A 206 -8.15 -11.42 -13.01
CA ARG A 206 -9.31 -11.30 -12.10
C ARG A 206 -8.87 -11.01 -10.66
N LEU A 207 -7.88 -11.73 -10.16
CA LEU A 207 -7.33 -11.50 -8.81
C LEU A 207 -6.65 -10.13 -8.68
N ALA A 208 -5.92 -9.67 -9.68
CA ALA A 208 -5.35 -8.32 -9.68
C ALA A 208 -6.42 -7.22 -9.75
N ALA A 209 -7.52 -7.48 -10.45
CA ALA A 209 -8.61 -6.52 -10.62
C ALA A 209 -9.40 -6.23 -9.33
N VAL A 210 -9.41 -7.14 -8.34
CA VAL A 210 -10.13 -6.94 -7.07
C VAL A 210 -9.35 -6.11 -6.05
N LEU A 211 -8.05 -5.92 -6.20
CA LEU A 211 -7.19 -5.29 -5.20
C LEU A 211 -7.65 -3.90 -4.73
N PRO A 212 -8.24 -3.02 -5.57
CA PRO A 212 -8.72 -1.72 -5.10
C PRO A 212 -9.95 -1.80 -4.18
N GLN A 213 -10.78 -2.85 -4.32
CA GLN A 213 -12.04 -3.03 -3.58
C GLN A 213 -12.24 -4.51 -3.22
N PRO A 214 -11.35 -5.10 -2.40
CA PRO A 214 -11.32 -6.54 -2.17
C PRO A 214 -12.52 -7.06 -1.37
N LEU A 215 -13.16 -6.21 -0.57
CA LEU A 215 -14.35 -6.58 0.20
C LEU A 215 -15.66 -6.47 -0.61
N GLU A 216 -15.65 -5.71 -1.70
CA GLU A 216 -16.85 -5.42 -2.51
C GLU A 216 -16.86 -6.20 -3.82
N THR A 217 -15.69 -6.65 -4.28
CA THR A 217 -15.52 -7.27 -5.59
C THR A 217 -15.14 -8.75 -5.47
N ASN A 218 -16.01 -9.64 -5.97
CA ASN A 218 -15.69 -11.06 -6.06
C ASN A 218 -15.00 -11.37 -7.41
N PRO A 219 -13.80 -11.98 -7.45
CA PRO A 219 -13.09 -12.31 -8.69
C PRO A 219 -13.83 -13.30 -9.58
N LEU A 220 -14.75 -14.10 -9.02
CA LEU A 220 -15.58 -15.04 -9.78
C LEU A 220 -16.83 -14.39 -10.38
N SER A 221 -17.13 -13.14 -10.04
CA SER A 221 -18.31 -12.44 -10.57
C SER A 221 -18.12 -12.02 -12.03
N ASN A 222 -19.24 -11.70 -12.69
CA ASN A 222 -19.29 -11.06 -14.00
C ASN A 222 -19.78 -9.62 -13.91
N SER A 223 -19.49 -8.92 -12.82
CA SER A 223 -19.90 -7.52 -12.67
C SER A 223 -19.24 -6.64 -13.75
N SER A 224 -19.95 -5.60 -14.19
CA SER A 224 -19.41 -4.63 -15.17
C SER A 224 -18.15 -3.92 -14.65
N TYR A 225 -18.07 -3.71 -13.33
CA TYR A 225 -16.86 -3.17 -12.71
C TYR A 225 -15.67 -4.11 -12.90
N LEU A 226 -15.82 -5.39 -12.56
CA LEU A 226 -14.73 -6.37 -12.67
C LEU A 226 -14.29 -6.53 -14.13
N ARG A 227 -15.23 -6.72 -15.08
CA ARG A 227 -14.92 -6.85 -16.51
C ARG A 227 -14.14 -5.64 -17.03
N ARG A 228 -14.60 -4.42 -16.71
CA ARG A 228 -13.87 -3.19 -17.11
C ARG A 228 -12.46 -3.14 -16.53
N ARG A 229 -12.27 -3.53 -15.26
CA ARG A 229 -10.94 -3.58 -14.63
C ARG A 229 -10.04 -4.62 -15.30
N CYS A 230 -10.56 -5.81 -15.58
CA CYS A 230 -9.81 -6.86 -16.25
C CYS A 230 -9.38 -6.43 -17.66
N ARG A 231 -10.27 -5.82 -18.44
CA ARG A 231 -9.92 -5.27 -19.76
C ARG A 231 -8.77 -4.26 -19.66
N LEU A 232 -8.86 -3.32 -18.75
CA LEU A 232 -7.81 -2.31 -18.54
C LEU A 232 -6.46 -2.93 -18.17
N ILE A 233 -6.45 -3.96 -17.33
CA ILE A 233 -5.22 -4.68 -16.96
C ILE A 233 -4.66 -5.40 -18.18
N LEU A 234 -5.46 -6.11 -18.95
CA LEU A 234 -5.02 -6.80 -20.16
C LEU A 234 -4.46 -5.85 -21.22
N GLU A 235 -5.12 -4.71 -21.44
CA GLU A 235 -4.63 -3.66 -22.36
C GLU A 235 -3.25 -3.15 -21.93
N ARG A 236 -3.05 -2.93 -20.63
CA ARG A 236 -1.76 -2.51 -20.09
C ARG A 236 -0.70 -3.62 -20.21
N LEU A 237 -1.04 -4.87 -19.88
CA LEU A 237 -0.12 -5.99 -20.04
C LEU A 237 0.36 -6.12 -21.50
N LYS A 238 -0.56 -5.98 -22.46
CA LYS A 238 -0.23 -5.97 -23.89
C LYS A 238 0.63 -4.76 -24.27
N PHE A 239 0.25 -3.55 -23.80
CA PHE A 239 0.98 -2.31 -24.09
C PHE A 239 2.44 -2.37 -23.62
N TYR A 240 2.69 -2.95 -22.43
CA TYR A 240 4.04 -3.12 -21.89
C TYR A 240 4.75 -4.39 -22.39
N GLY A 241 4.17 -5.14 -23.33
CA GLY A 241 4.79 -6.35 -23.89
C GLY A 241 4.92 -7.52 -22.91
N MET A 242 4.12 -7.54 -21.85
CA MET A 242 4.15 -8.58 -20.81
C MET A 242 3.34 -9.82 -21.20
N ILE A 243 2.48 -9.70 -22.19
CA ILE A 243 1.73 -10.81 -22.81
C ILE A 243 1.79 -10.70 -24.32
N THR A 244 1.63 -11.82 -25.01
CA THR A 244 1.56 -11.87 -26.47
C THR A 244 0.20 -11.37 -27.00
N ASN A 245 0.15 -11.02 -28.29
CA ASN A 245 -1.12 -10.69 -28.93
C ASN A 245 -2.12 -11.84 -28.85
N GLU A 246 -1.67 -13.07 -29.05
CA GLU A 246 -2.50 -14.27 -28.97
C GLU A 246 -3.08 -14.45 -27.54
N GLN A 247 -2.25 -14.31 -26.51
CA GLN A 247 -2.70 -14.37 -25.11
C GLN A 247 -3.75 -13.28 -24.82
N TYR A 248 -3.51 -12.06 -25.31
CA TYR A 248 -4.47 -10.98 -25.17
C TYR A 248 -5.79 -11.31 -25.88
N ASP A 249 -5.75 -11.70 -27.15
CA ASP A 249 -6.95 -11.93 -27.97
C ASP A 249 -7.80 -13.08 -27.40
N LEU A 250 -7.17 -14.15 -26.92
CA LEU A 250 -7.85 -15.26 -26.25
C LEU A 250 -8.49 -14.85 -24.91
N THR A 251 -7.80 -14.03 -24.12
CA THR A 251 -8.27 -13.72 -22.76
C THR A 251 -9.28 -12.59 -22.74
N ILE A 252 -9.16 -11.57 -23.62
CA ILE A 252 -10.04 -10.41 -23.64
C ILE A 252 -11.49 -10.79 -23.94
N THR A 253 -11.73 -11.87 -24.70
CA THR A 253 -13.08 -12.38 -25.01
C THR A 253 -13.87 -12.78 -23.78
N LYS A 254 -13.19 -13.18 -22.68
CA LYS A 254 -13.80 -13.54 -21.40
C LYS A 254 -14.40 -12.36 -20.65
N PHE A 255 -14.06 -11.13 -21.05
CA PHE A 255 -14.46 -9.88 -20.41
C PHE A 255 -15.26 -8.95 -21.31
N GLN A 256 -15.66 -9.43 -22.49
CA GLN A 256 -16.61 -8.72 -23.37
C GLN A 256 -18.03 -8.79 -22.80
N ASP A 257 -18.87 -7.85 -23.19
CA ASP A 257 -20.27 -7.76 -22.74
C ASP A 257 -21.15 -8.82 -23.41
#